data_359f349b440d2d2ae97de56c79fbe03d
#
_entry.id   359f349b440d2d2ae97de56c79fbe03d
#
_cell.length_a   1.000
_cell.length_b   1.000
_cell.length_c   1.000
_cell.angle_alpha   90.00
_cell.angle_beta   90.00
_cell.angle_gamma   90.00
#
_symmetry.space_group_name_H-M   'P 1'
#
loop_
_entity.id
_entity.type
_entity.pdbx_description
1 polymer ?
#
loop_
_entity_poly.entity_id
_entity_poly.type
_entity_poly.pdbx_seq_one_letter_code
_entity_poly.pdbx_strand_id
1 'polypeptide(L)'
;MNVLYVAHGHPSQARGGGELAAWRLFKHFSTLYGLTNCGLLAAARNTKNFPPGCEVMGLAANQWLLNPSSNPVIHNTAANLGVNSSLHQALRYLEPNLIHMHHYLHLGVDLIHALKLWFPQAKFVLTLHDYWGMCAHEGRLLRRSGDLCPGPEVEACANCLASTEAAAYLAIRAVRMKRFFATIDHFIAPSYFLKQQYQAWGISAKKLSVIENLPPTQQQISLKTEFHSTLRIGYFGQVNEWKGLDLILEAIAKALGQDAKICLQVHGIDADGLNEGVQRGNKFYLNCARLLGQIKAGVVELKGSYHETELSERLLDVDVLVMGSIWYENSPMVIQEAFCHGLPVLAPKLGGMAEKINHNQNGLLYEAANTSALASLFIQLATDPKLVATLKEHARKAGLGLHRAATQHERFYARCLHEKSTKKKNL
;
A
#
# COMPACT_ATOMS: atom_id res chain seq x y z
N MET A 1 2.01 -24.83 11.60
CA MET A 1 1.44 -24.12 10.41
C MET A 1 2.60 -23.62 9.61
N ASN A 2 2.69 -24.04 8.34
CA ASN A 2 3.76 -23.64 7.43
C ASN A 2 3.19 -22.64 6.43
N VAL A 3 3.72 -21.42 6.41
CA VAL A 3 3.19 -20.33 5.60
C VAL A 3 4.22 -19.85 4.59
N LEU A 4 3.84 -19.82 3.31
CA LEU A 4 4.59 -19.14 2.27
C LEU A 4 3.93 -17.79 1.97
N TYR A 5 4.62 -16.70 2.27
CA TYR A 5 4.24 -15.35 1.84
C TYR A 5 4.78 -15.10 0.44
N VAL A 6 3.96 -14.51 -0.41
CA VAL A 6 4.31 -14.20 -1.81
C VAL A 6 4.05 -12.73 -2.11
N ALA A 7 5.09 -11.97 -2.50
CA ALA A 7 5.01 -10.53 -2.69
C ALA A 7 5.64 -10.09 -4.01
N HIS A 8 5.16 -9.00 -4.60
CA HIS A 8 5.67 -8.45 -5.86
C HIS A 8 6.98 -7.66 -5.72
N GLY A 9 7.55 -7.63 -4.53
CA GLY A 9 8.86 -7.05 -4.23
C GLY A 9 9.29 -7.39 -2.80
N HIS A 10 10.60 -7.35 -2.56
CA HIS A 10 11.19 -7.53 -1.23
C HIS A 10 11.57 -6.15 -0.65
N PRO A 11 11.37 -5.87 0.65
CA PRO A 11 11.64 -4.56 1.24
C PRO A 11 13.10 -4.07 1.11
N SER A 12 14.05 -4.99 0.92
CA SER A 12 15.44 -4.61 0.62
C SER A 12 15.62 -3.96 -0.77
N GLN A 13 14.64 -4.12 -1.69
CA GLN A 13 14.71 -3.63 -3.06
C GLN A 13 13.55 -2.70 -3.44
N ALA A 14 12.40 -2.82 -2.77
CA ALA A 14 11.20 -2.03 -3.03
C ALA A 14 10.41 -1.83 -1.73
N ARG A 15 9.97 -0.61 -1.46
CA ARG A 15 9.32 -0.23 -0.20
C ARG A 15 7.93 0.35 -0.42
N GLY A 16 7.09 -0.37 -1.15
CA GLY A 16 5.67 -0.06 -1.26
C GLY A 16 4.87 -0.62 -0.08
N GLY A 17 3.63 -0.15 0.08
CA GLY A 17 2.76 -0.62 1.16
C GLY A 17 2.47 -2.12 1.12
N GLY A 18 2.33 -2.70 -0.08
CA GLY A 18 2.09 -4.15 -0.24
C GLY A 18 3.28 -5.00 0.17
N GLU A 19 4.50 -4.59 -0.20
CA GLU A 19 5.75 -5.26 0.19
C GLU A 19 5.98 -5.21 1.70
N LEU A 20 5.76 -4.04 2.31
CA LEU A 20 5.88 -3.87 3.76
C LEU A 20 4.81 -4.67 4.52
N ALA A 21 3.58 -4.73 4.02
CA ALA A 21 2.52 -5.55 4.63
C ALA A 21 2.89 -7.04 4.64
N ALA A 22 3.38 -7.57 3.51
CA ALA A 22 3.86 -8.95 3.42
C ALA A 22 5.03 -9.20 4.37
N TRP A 23 5.99 -8.29 4.41
CA TRP A 23 7.16 -8.37 5.27
C TRP A 23 6.82 -8.36 6.74
N ARG A 24 5.93 -7.46 7.18
CA ARG A 24 5.50 -7.38 8.59
C ARG A 24 4.80 -8.66 9.04
N LEU A 25 3.95 -9.24 8.19
CA LEU A 25 3.33 -10.55 8.45
C LEU A 25 4.38 -11.66 8.51
N PHE A 26 5.28 -11.76 7.54
CA PHE A 26 6.35 -12.75 7.55
C PHE A 26 7.20 -12.64 8.82
N LYS A 27 7.62 -11.45 9.21
CA LYS A 27 8.40 -11.21 10.44
C LYS A 27 7.63 -11.64 11.70
N HIS A 28 6.37 -11.19 11.81
CA HIS A 28 5.52 -11.51 12.95
C HIS A 28 5.34 -13.02 13.13
N PHE A 29 4.94 -13.70 12.05
CA PHE A 29 4.68 -15.14 12.13
C PHE A 29 5.95 -16.00 12.19
N SER A 30 7.07 -15.53 11.62
CA SER A 30 8.37 -16.18 11.81
C SER A 30 8.83 -16.14 13.27
N THR A 31 8.51 -15.06 13.99
CA THR A 31 8.79 -14.97 15.43
C THR A 31 7.85 -15.89 16.23
N LEU A 32 6.59 -15.99 15.83
CA LEU A 32 5.58 -16.76 16.56
C LEU A 32 5.70 -18.28 16.32
N TYR A 33 5.92 -18.71 15.09
CA TYR A 33 5.92 -20.13 14.69
C TYR A 33 7.30 -20.69 14.36
N GLY A 34 8.33 -19.88 14.43
CA GLY A 34 9.68 -20.24 14.02
C GLY A 34 9.94 -19.97 12.54
N LEU A 35 11.17 -19.56 12.23
CA LEU A 35 11.58 -19.21 10.87
C LEU A 35 11.51 -20.41 9.91
N THR A 36 11.68 -21.65 10.41
CA THR A 36 11.57 -22.88 9.60
C THR A 36 10.17 -23.10 9.04
N ASN A 37 9.14 -22.53 9.67
CA ASN A 37 7.75 -22.69 9.29
C ASN A 37 7.21 -21.52 8.46
N CYS A 38 8.04 -20.52 8.19
CA CYS A 38 7.66 -19.35 7.41
C CYS A 38 8.64 -19.10 6.28
N GLY A 39 8.14 -18.81 5.07
CA GLY A 39 8.94 -18.45 3.92
C GLY A 39 8.42 -17.18 3.25
N LEU A 40 9.30 -16.43 2.59
CA LEU A 40 8.96 -15.26 1.79
C LEU A 40 9.55 -15.39 0.39
N LEU A 41 8.68 -15.47 -0.62
CA LEU A 41 9.03 -15.41 -2.03
C LEU A 41 8.63 -14.02 -2.57
N ALA A 42 9.59 -13.29 -3.11
CA ALA A 42 9.34 -11.96 -3.66
C ALA A 42 9.89 -11.83 -5.09
N ALA A 43 9.25 -11.01 -5.92
CA ALA A 43 9.83 -10.62 -7.20
C ALA A 43 11.06 -9.72 -6.98
N ALA A 44 12.14 -9.97 -7.72
CA ALA A 44 13.29 -9.08 -7.71
C ALA A 44 12.98 -7.79 -8.46
N ARG A 45 13.43 -6.66 -7.94
CA ARG A 45 13.40 -5.35 -8.62
C ARG A 45 14.73 -5.04 -9.30
N ASN A 46 15.80 -5.61 -8.76
CA ASN A 46 17.13 -5.51 -9.34
C ASN A 46 17.65 -6.92 -9.62
N THR A 47 17.84 -7.22 -10.89
CA THR A 47 18.30 -8.53 -11.36
C THR A 47 19.81 -8.58 -11.67
N LYS A 48 20.53 -7.47 -11.49
CA LYS A 48 21.97 -7.38 -11.79
C LYS A 48 22.81 -8.39 -11.01
N ASN A 49 22.34 -8.77 -9.82
CA ASN A 49 23.05 -9.72 -8.95
C ASN A 49 22.62 -11.18 -9.16
N PHE A 50 21.69 -11.45 -10.11
CA PHE A 50 21.35 -12.83 -10.44
C PHE A 50 22.46 -13.46 -11.27
N PRO A 51 22.94 -14.64 -10.90
CA PRO A 51 23.84 -15.40 -11.78
C PRO A 51 23.16 -15.66 -13.13
N PRO A 52 23.93 -15.70 -14.24
CA PRO A 52 23.36 -16.02 -15.55
C PRO A 52 22.59 -17.34 -15.54
N GLY A 53 21.34 -17.31 -16.06
CA GLY A 53 20.47 -18.48 -16.10
C GLY A 53 19.79 -18.81 -14.75
N CYS A 54 20.04 -18.06 -13.70
CA CYS A 54 19.40 -18.26 -12.40
C CYS A 54 18.02 -17.59 -12.35
N GLU A 55 17.00 -18.36 -12.01
CA GLU A 55 15.62 -17.87 -11.91
C GLU A 55 15.23 -17.51 -10.48
N VAL A 56 15.88 -18.13 -9.51
CA VAL A 56 15.62 -17.95 -8.08
C VAL A 56 16.94 -17.76 -7.35
N MET A 57 16.98 -16.79 -6.47
CA MET A 57 18.12 -16.48 -5.62
C MET A 57 17.69 -16.47 -4.15
N GLY A 58 18.43 -17.20 -3.30
CA GLY A 58 18.28 -17.09 -1.85
C GLY A 58 18.82 -15.74 -1.37
N LEU A 59 18.03 -15.01 -0.58
CA LEU A 59 18.43 -13.74 0.02
C LEU A 59 18.87 -13.92 1.47
N ALA A 60 18.13 -14.73 2.21
CA ALA A 60 18.37 -15.11 3.60
C ALA A 60 17.65 -16.44 3.90
N ALA A 61 17.72 -16.92 5.14
CA ALA A 61 17.00 -18.14 5.53
C ALA A 61 15.51 -18.00 5.21
N ASN A 62 14.98 -18.93 4.40
CA ASN A 62 13.60 -18.97 3.92
C ASN A 62 13.10 -17.68 3.23
N GLN A 63 14.00 -16.93 2.61
CA GLN A 63 13.68 -15.76 1.80
C GLN A 63 14.28 -15.92 0.41
N TRP A 64 13.45 -15.79 -0.62
CA TRP A 64 13.86 -16.00 -2.01
C TRP A 64 13.42 -14.84 -2.89
N LEU A 65 14.25 -14.50 -3.85
CA LEU A 65 13.93 -13.60 -4.94
C LEU A 65 13.72 -14.40 -6.21
N LEU A 66 12.59 -14.16 -6.87
CA LEU A 66 12.27 -14.69 -8.18
C LEU A 66 12.62 -13.65 -9.24
N ASN A 67 13.30 -14.07 -10.30
CA ASN A 67 13.53 -13.23 -11.46
C ASN A 67 12.16 -12.84 -12.08
N PRO A 68 11.85 -11.53 -12.20
CA PRO A 68 10.50 -11.10 -12.55
C PRO A 68 10.17 -11.42 -14.02
N SER A 69 8.88 -11.59 -14.28
CA SER A 69 8.36 -11.64 -15.64
C SER A 69 8.63 -10.33 -16.37
N SER A 70 9.10 -10.42 -17.59
CA SER A 70 9.31 -9.27 -18.48
C SER A 70 8.02 -8.71 -19.08
N ASN A 71 6.91 -9.44 -18.97
CA ASN A 71 5.64 -9.04 -19.60
C ASN A 71 4.52 -8.80 -18.56
N PRO A 72 4.34 -7.55 -18.08
CA PRO A 72 3.28 -7.20 -17.16
C PRO A 72 1.88 -7.29 -17.79
N VAL A 73 1.77 -7.27 -19.10
CA VAL A 73 0.48 -7.29 -19.82
C VAL A 73 -0.14 -8.68 -19.75
N ILE A 74 0.66 -9.73 -19.94
CA ILE A 74 0.16 -11.12 -19.93
C ILE A 74 0.14 -11.70 -18.52
N HIS A 75 0.80 -11.06 -17.56
CA HIS A 75 0.91 -11.53 -16.18
C HIS A 75 1.38 -12.99 -16.03
N ASN A 76 2.28 -13.41 -16.92
CA ASN A 76 2.92 -14.72 -16.84
C ASN A 76 4.33 -14.57 -16.27
N THR A 77 4.80 -15.58 -15.53
CA THR A 77 6.20 -15.63 -15.11
C THR A 77 7.12 -16.02 -16.28
N ALA A 78 8.38 -15.54 -16.23
CA ALA A 78 9.42 -16.02 -17.11
C ALA A 78 10.15 -17.25 -16.53
N ALA A 79 9.94 -17.56 -15.25
CA ALA A 79 10.60 -18.66 -14.56
C ALA A 79 10.08 -20.02 -15.02
N ASN A 80 10.94 -21.02 -14.97
CA ASN A 80 10.55 -22.42 -15.16
C ASN A 80 9.68 -22.88 -13.99
N LEU A 81 8.45 -23.29 -14.30
CA LEU A 81 7.44 -23.76 -13.34
C LEU A 81 7.31 -25.30 -13.34
N GLY A 82 8.25 -26.01 -13.94
CA GLY A 82 8.28 -27.48 -13.94
C GLY A 82 8.52 -28.07 -12.55
N VAL A 83 8.03 -29.28 -12.35
CA VAL A 83 8.41 -30.09 -11.19
C VAL A 83 9.92 -30.29 -11.22
N ASN A 84 10.59 -30.13 -10.08
CA ASN A 84 12.04 -30.10 -9.92
C ASN A 84 12.77 -28.86 -10.52
N SER A 85 12.04 -27.82 -10.95
CA SER A 85 12.65 -26.53 -11.22
C SER A 85 13.37 -25.98 -9.97
N SER A 86 14.28 -25.02 -10.17
CA SER A 86 15.00 -24.36 -9.07
C SER A 86 14.04 -23.75 -8.04
N LEU A 87 12.95 -23.16 -8.51
CA LEU A 87 11.90 -22.60 -7.62
C LEU A 87 11.21 -23.70 -6.81
N HIS A 88 10.79 -24.81 -7.46
CA HIS A 88 10.15 -25.91 -6.74
C HIS A 88 11.08 -26.52 -5.69
N GLN A 89 12.36 -26.72 -6.06
CA GLN A 89 13.36 -27.24 -5.11
C GLN A 89 13.60 -26.29 -3.92
N ALA A 90 13.61 -24.99 -4.16
CA ALA A 90 13.79 -23.99 -3.10
C ALA A 90 12.61 -24.01 -2.10
N LEU A 91 11.39 -24.23 -2.59
CA LEU A 91 10.18 -24.15 -1.76
C LEU A 91 9.75 -25.49 -1.13
N ARG A 92 10.20 -26.64 -1.67
CA ARG A 92 9.70 -27.95 -1.24
C ARG A 92 9.93 -28.28 0.24
N TYR A 93 11.00 -27.77 0.83
CA TYR A 93 11.32 -28.05 2.24
C TYR A 93 10.44 -27.27 3.23
N LEU A 94 9.76 -26.22 2.77
CA LEU A 94 8.81 -25.48 3.60
C LEU A 94 7.50 -26.25 3.77
N GLU A 95 7.12 -27.08 2.77
CA GLU A 95 5.83 -27.80 2.73
C GLU A 95 4.65 -26.93 3.16
N PRO A 96 4.39 -25.79 2.50
CA PRO A 96 3.41 -24.84 2.96
C PRO A 96 2.00 -25.44 2.93
N ASN A 97 1.28 -25.32 4.04
CA ASN A 97 -0.15 -25.64 4.10
C ASN A 97 -1.01 -24.38 3.94
N LEU A 98 -0.38 -23.20 3.97
CA LEU A 98 -0.97 -21.90 3.65
C LEU A 98 -0.03 -21.10 2.74
N ILE A 99 -0.56 -20.61 1.61
CA ILE A 99 0.15 -19.71 0.71
C ILE A 99 -0.59 -18.39 0.71
N HIS A 100 0.03 -17.36 1.31
CA HIS A 100 -0.55 -16.05 1.46
C HIS A 100 0.10 -15.07 0.49
N MET A 101 -0.63 -14.72 -0.55
CA MET A 101 -0.17 -13.80 -1.58
C MET A 101 -0.55 -12.37 -1.21
N HIS A 102 0.39 -11.46 -1.35
CA HIS A 102 0.16 -10.03 -1.24
C HIS A 102 0.05 -9.34 -2.60
N HIS A 103 0.59 -9.97 -3.64
CA HIS A 103 0.39 -9.55 -5.03
C HIS A 103 0.85 -10.65 -6.00
N TYR A 104 0.46 -10.51 -7.26
CA TYR A 104 0.89 -11.38 -8.37
C TYR A 104 1.65 -10.62 -9.46
N LEU A 105 1.72 -9.28 -9.38
CA LEU A 105 2.46 -8.43 -10.32
C LEU A 105 3.95 -8.83 -10.30
N HIS A 106 4.57 -8.90 -11.46
CA HIS A 106 5.95 -9.36 -11.67
C HIS A 106 6.23 -10.83 -11.35
N LEU A 107 5.32 -11.54 -10.71
CA LEU A 107 5.45 -12.98 -10.41
C LEU A 107 4.73 -13.85 -11.42
N GLY A 108 3.65 -13.34 -12.01
CA GLY A 108 2.78 -14.07 -12.94
C GLY A 108 1.65 -14.82 -12.27
N VAL A 109 0.50 -14.87 -12.94
CA VAL A 109 -0.68 -15.61 -12.45
C VAL A 109 -0.53 -17.12 -12.62
N ASP A 110 0.33 -17.57 -13.53
CA ASP A 110 0.69 -18.96 -13.77
C ASP A 110 1.51 -19.56 -12.62
N LEU A 111 2.28 -18.76 -11.89
CA LEU A 111 2.96 -19.20 -10.68
C LEU A 111 2.00 -19.86 -9.69
N ILE A 112 0.77 -19.33 -9.58
CA ILE A 112 -0.22 -19.89 -8.66
C ILE A 112 -0.69 -21.27 -9.07
N HIS A 113 -0.82 -21.48 -10.37
CA HIS A 113 -1.17 -22.81 -10.87
C HIS A 113 -0.05 -23.82 -10.55
N ALA A 114 1.21 -23.41 -10.72
CA ALA A 114 2.35 -24.25 -10.34
C ALA A 114 2.38 -24.52 -8.83
N LEU A 115 2.22 -23.51 -8.00
CA LEU A 115 2.15 -23.68 -6.53
C LEU A 115 1.02 -24.63 -6.12
N LYS A 116 -0.14 -24.60 -6.81
CA LYS A 116 -1.24 -25.53 -6.56
C LYS A 116 -0.92 -26.96 -6.96
N LEU A 117 -0.15 -27.14 -8.03
CA LEU A 117 0.30 -28.47 -8.44
C LEU A 117 1.36 -29.03 -7.47
N TRP A 118 2.27 -28.19 -6.99
CA TRP A 118 3.32 -28.61 -6.07
C TRP A 118 2.80 -28.84 -4.65
N PHE A 119 1.84 -28.02 -4.21
CA PHE A 119 1.28 -28.04 -2.85
C PHE A 119 -0.25 -28.16 -2.90
N PRO A 120 -0.80 -29.30 -3.34
CA PRO A 120 -2.24 -29.44 -3.63
C PRO A 120 -3.13 -29.34 -2.38
N GLN A 121 -2.55 -29.51 -1.18
CA GLN A 121 -3.28 -29.39 0.08
C GLN A 121 -3.24 -27.97 0.66
N ALA A 122 -2.39 -27.10 0.12
CA ALA A 122 -2.24 -25.72 0.61
C ALA A 122 -3.52 -24.91 0.34
N LYS A 123 -3.88 -24.06 1.30
CA LYS A 123 -4.90 -23.03 1.14
C LYS A 123 -4.29 -21.77 0.57
N PHE A 124 -4.99 -21.17 -0.39
CA PHE A 124 -4.53 -19.95 -1.08
C PHE A 124 -5.32 -18.74 -0.60
N VAL A 125 -4.60 -17.80 0.01
CA VAL A 125 -5.12 -16.50 0.48
C VAL A 125 -4.51 -15.40 -0.37
N LEU A 126 -5.30 -14.41 -0.76
CA LEU A 126 -4.81 -13.20 -1.43
C LEU A 126 -5.24 -11.96 -0.64
N THR A 127 -4.28 -11.19 -0.12
CA THR A 127 -4.55 -9.83 0.35
C THR A 127 -4.59 -8.88 -0.84
N LEU A 128 -5.68 -8.14 -0.92
CA LEU A 128 -5.92 -7.14 -1.96
C LEU A 128 -5.28 -5.81 -1.53
N HIS A 129 -4.29 -5.31 -2.29
CA HIS A 129 -3.60 -4.06 -1.96
C HIS A 129 -3.99 -2.89 -2.85
N ASP A 130 -4.64 -3.18 -3.98
CA ASP A 130 -5.02 -2.21 -5.01
C ASP A 130 -6.16 -2.77 -5.87
N TYR A 131 -6.39 -2.16 -7.02
CA TYR A 131 -7.46 -2.55 -7.95
C TYR A 131 -6.92 -3.24 -9.22
N TRP A 132 -5.69 -3.76 -9.22
CA TRP A 132 -5.08 -4.42 -10.38
C TRP A 132 -5.93 -5.57 -10.96
N GLY A 133 -6.67 -6.26 -10.12
CA GLY A 133 -7.59 -7.31 -10.59
C GLY A 133 -8.61 -6.80 -11.59
N MET A 134 -9.14 -5.61 -11.35
CA MET A 134 -10.25 -5.03 -12.13
C MET A 134 -9.82 -3.88 -13.04
N CYS A 135 -8.85 -3.05 -12.66
CA CYS A 135 -8.43 -1.86 -13.39
C CYS A 135 -7.14 -2.09 -14.16
N ALA A 136 -7.19 -2.00 -15.49
CA ALA A 136 -6.01 -2.14 -16.36
C ALA A 136 -5.12 -0.89 -16.38
N HIS A 137 -5.62 0.27 -15.92
CA HIS A 137 -4.85 1.49 -15.76
C HIS A 137 -4.13 1.45 -14.39
N GLU A 138 -3.13 0.58 -14.30
CA GLU A 138 -2.24 0.39 -13.14
C GLU A 138 -2.96 0.19 -11.80
N GLY A 139 -4.18 -0.36 -11.83
CA GLY A 139 -4.93 -0.65 -10.61
C GLY A 139 -5.36 0.59 -9.82
N ARG A 140 -5.51 1.76 -10.45
CA ARG A 140 -5.73 3.04 -9.75
C ARG A 140 -7.20 3.37 -9.51
N LEU A 141 -8.13 2.86 -10.33
CA LEU A 141 -9.51 3.35 -10.40
C LEU A 141 -9.59 4.89 -10.54
N LEU A 142 -8.64 5.44 -11.27
CA LEU A 142 -8.56 6.85 -11.65
C LEU A 142 -8.44 6.90 -13.18
N ARG A 143 -9.28 7.69 -13.84
CA ARG A 143 -9.24 7.89 -15.29
C ARG A 143 -8.06 8.80 -15.66
N ARG A 144 -7.64 8.75 -16.91
CA ARG A 144 -6.61 9.68 -17.42
C ARG A 144 -7.04 11.15 -17.38
N SER A 145 -8.34 11.42 -17.35
CA SER A 145 -8.89 12.76 -17.13
C SER A 145 -8.66 13.31 -15.71
N GLY A 146 -8.25 12.44 -14.76
CA GLY A 146 -8.17 12.78 -13.34
C GLY A 146 -9.44 12.46 -12.55
N ASP A 147 -10.52 12.01 -13.23
CA ASP A 147 -11.78 11.65 -12.56
C ASP A 147 -11.70 10.28 -11.89
N LEU A 148 -12.35 10.15 -10.75
CA LEU A 148 -12.49 8.87 -10.07
C LEU A 148 -13.31 7.89 -10.92
N CYS A 149 -12.85 6.64 -11.00
CA CYS A 149 -13.49 5.60 -11.78
C CYS A 149 -14.44 4.76 -10.91
N PRO A 150 -15.72 4.62 -11.26
CA PRO A 150 -16.67 3.81 -10.47
C PRO A 150 -16.44 2.31 -10.60
N GLY A 151 -15.66 1.86 -11.61
CA GLY A 151 -15.40 0.45 -11.86
C GLY A 151 -15.08 0.14 -13.32
N PRO A 152 -14.72 -1.12 -13.65
CA PRO A 152 -14.36 -1.51 -15.01
C PRO A 152 -15.60 -1.65 -15.90
N GLU A 153 -15.55 -0.98 -17.03
CA GLU A 153 -16.47 -1.10 -18.16
C GLU A 153 -15.65 -1.13 -19.45
N VAL A 154 -15.93 -2.05 -20.36
CA VAL A 154 -15.05 -2.34 -21.51
C VAL A 154 -14.81 -1.10 -22.37
N GLU A 155 -15.87 -0.38 -22.75
CA GLU A 155 -15.78 0.80 -23.60
C GLU A 155 -15.07 1.97 -22.89
N ALA A 156 -15.50 2.29 -21.69
CA ALA A 156 -14.88 3.35 -20.87
C ALA A 156 -13.41 3.06 -20.56
N CYS A 157 -13.06 1.78 -20.30
CA CYS A 157 -11.68 1.36 -20.07
C CYS A 157 -10.84 1.41 -21.35
N ALA A 158 -11.40 1.08 -22.52
CA ALA A 158 -10.69 1.20 -23.80
C ALA A 158 -10.33 2.67 -24.10
N ASN A 159 -11.26 3.59 -23.88
CA ASN A 159 -11.03 5.03 -23.98
C ASN A 159 -9.97 5.51 -22.95
N CYS A 160 -10.02 5.01 -21.74
CA CYS A 160 -9.03 5.33 -20.70
C CYS A 160 -7.62 4.88 -21.09
N LEU A 161 -7.44 3.72 -21.73
CA LEU A 161 -6.13 3.23 -22.17
C LEU A 161 -5.62 3.91 -23.45
N ALA A 162 -6.49 4.59 -24.20
CA ALA A 162 -6.18 5.29 -25.46
C ALA A 162 -5.45 4.41 -26.49
N SER A 163 -5.88 3.14 -26.64
CA SER A 163 -5.33 2.18 -27.59
C SER A 163 -6.44 1.57 -28.43
N THR A 164 -6.23 1.48 -29.74
CA THR A 164 -7.18 0.84 -30.67
C THR A 164 -7.36 -0.66 -30.43
N GLU A 165 -6.36 -1.32 -29.85
CA GLU A 165 -6.39 -2.74 -29.48
C GLU A 165 -6.91 -2.98 -28.05
N ALA A 166 -7.22 -1.91 -27.32
CA ALA A 166 -7.54 -1.99 -25.90
C ALA A 166 -8.78 -2.85 -25.61
N ALA A 167 -9.82 -2.82 -26.44
CA ALA A 167 -11.05 -3.56 -26.17
C ALA A 167 -10.82 -5.09 -26.17
N ALA A 168 -10.11 -5.63 -27.17
CA ALA A 168 -9.77 -7.06 -27.23
C ALA A 168 -8.86 -7.47 -26.07
N TYR A 169 -7.84 -6.67 -25.77
CA TYR A 169 -6.97 -6.88 -24.64
C TYR A 169 -7.74 -6.91 -23.32
N LEU A 170 -8.64 -5.94 -23.10
CA LEU A 170 -9.45 -5.84 -21.87
C LEU A 170 -10.38 -7.04 -21.68
N ALA A 171 -11.00 -7.53 -22.78
CA ALA A 171 -11.84 -8.72 -22.73
C ALA A 171 -11.05 -9.96 -22.31
N ILE A 172 -9.88 -10.20 -22.93
CA ILE A 172 -8.99 -11.31 -22.58
C ILE A 172 -8.50 -11.17 -21.13
N ARG A 173 -8.06 -9.97 -20.75
CA ARG A 173 -7.59 -9.67 -19.40
C ARG A 173 -8.68 -9.94 -18.36
N ALA A 174 -9.91 -9.48 -18.60
CA ALA A 174 -11.02 -9.68 -17.69
C ALA A 174 -11.29 -11.19 -17.44
N VAL A 175 -11.31 -12.01 -18.50
CA VAL A 175 -11.48 -13.46 -18.40
C VAL A 175 -10.33 -14.08 -17.60
N ARG A 176 -9.07 -13.72 -17.90
CA ARG A 176 -7.90 -14.24 -17.19
C ARG A 176 -7.92 -13.87 -15.70
N MET A 177 -8.20 -12.61 -15.38
CA MET A 177 -8.27 -12.17 -13.97
C MET A 177 -9.40 -12.88 -13.21
N LYS A 178 -10.58 -13.01 -13.81
CA LYS A 178 -11.69 -13.77 -13.20
C LYS A 178 -11.32 -15.23 -12.93
N ARG A 179 -10.67 -15.90 -13.90
CA ARG A 179 -10.18 -17.27 -13.74
C ARG A 179 -9.14 -17.37 -12.62
N PHE A 180 -8.16 -16.46 -12.61
CA PHE A 180 -7.16 -16.40 -11.57
C PHE A 180 -7.78 -16.22 -10.18
N PHE A 181 -8.67 -15.22 -10.01
CA PHE A 181 -9.34 -14.99 -8.73
C PHE A 181 -10.24 -16.15 -8.30
N ALA A 182 -10.82 -16.89 -9.25
CA ALA A 182 -11.60 -18.09 -8.95
C ALA A 182 -10.75 -19.18 -8.29
N THR A 183 -9.45 -19.25 -8.56
CA THR A 183 -8.53 -20.23 -7.96
C THR A 183 -8.16 -19.93 -6.51
N ILE A 184 -8.40 -18.71 -6.01
CA ILE A 184 -8.10 -18.31 -4.64
C ILE A 184 -9.19 -18.79 -3.70
N ASP A 185 -8.80 -19.38 -2.57
CA ASP A 185 -9.74 -19.89 -1.59
C ASP A 185 -10.36 -18.76 -0.78
N HIS A 186 -9.54 -17.81 -0.29
CA HIS A 186 -9.97 -16.69 0.53
C HIS A 186 -9.25 -15.39 0.16
N PHE A 187 -9.93 -14.27 0.42
CA PHE A 187 -9.37 -12.93 0.22
C PHE A 187 -9.38 -12.13 1.53
N ILE A 188 -8.37 -11.30 1.69
CA ILE A 188 -8.31 -10.27 2.72
C ILE A 188 -8.35 -8.91 2.02
N ALA A 189 -9.25 -8.02 2.47
CA ALA A 189 -9.25 -6.61 2.11
C ALA A 189 -8.87 -5.80 3.35
N PRO A 190 -7.86 -4.93 3.30
CA PRO A 190 -7.46 -4.11 4.44
C PRO A 190 -8.43 -2.97 4.78
N SER A 191 -9.52 -2.81 4.02
CA SER A 191 -10.59 -1.83 4.26
C SER A 191 -11.95 -2.35 3.80
N TYR A 192 -13.02 -1.83 4.38
CA TYR A 192 -14.38 -2.12 3.92
C TYR A 192 -14.63 -1.53 2.52
N PHE A 193 -14.06 -0.36 2.24
CA PHE A 193 -14.13 0.25 0.92
C PHE A 193 -13.61 -0.70 -0.16
N LEU A 194 -12.39 -1.25 0.01
CA LEU A 194 -11.83 -2.18 -0.96
C LEU A 194 -12.65 -3.48 -1.07
N LYS A 195 -13.13 -3.99 0.07
CA LYS A 195 -14.04 -5.15 0.08
C LYS A 195 -15.25 -4.89 -0.80
N GLN A 196 -15.93 -3.74 -0.67
CA GLN A 196 -17.10 -3.37 -1.46
C GLN A 196 -16.77 -3.31 -2.96
N GLN A 197 -15.63 -2.72 -3.34
CA GLN A 197 -15.19 -2.65 -4.74
C GLN A 197 -15.01 -4.05 -5.35
N TYR A 198 -14.35 -4.95 -4.63
CA TYR A 198 -14.15 -6.30 -5.13
C TYR A 198 -15.42 -7.16 -5.08
N GLN A 199 -16.33 -6.93 -4.16
CA GLN A 199 -17.66 -7.54 -4.17
C GLN A 199 -18.48 -7.08 -5.38
N ALA A 200 -18.50 -5.79 -5.67
CA ALA A 200 -19.15 -5.24 -6.86
C ALA A 200 -18.53 -5.81 -8.15
N TRP A 201 -17.22 -6.07 -8.15
CA TRP A 201 -16.55 -6.74 -9.26
C TRP A 201 -16.87 -8.23 -9.38
N GLY A 202 -17.56 -8.84 -8.39
CA GLY A 202 -18.08 -10.21 -8.42
C GLY A 202 -17.35 -11.23 -7.55
N ILE A 203 -16.55 -10.79 -6.57
CA ILE A 203 -16.01 -11.72 -5.56
C ILE A 203 -17.07 -11.97 -4.50
N SER A 204 -17.31 -13.26 -4.19
CA SER A 204 -18.27 -13.66 -3.17
C SER A 204 -17.91 -13.08 -1.79
N ALA A 205 -18.90 -12.49 -1.12
CA ALA A 205 -18.77 -11.99 0.25
C ALA A 205 -18.26 -13.06 1.24
N LYS A 206 -18.60 -14.33 1.01
CA LYS A 206 -18.19 -15.46 1.87
C LYS A 206 -16.69 -15.73 1.81
N LYS A 207 -16.04 -15.38 0.70
CA LYS A 207 -14.59 -15.55 0.52
C LYS A 207 -13.77 -14.34 0.98
N LEU A 208 -14.40 -13.21 1.35
CA LEU A 208 -13.74 -11.92 1.52
C LEU A 208 -13.88 -11.40 2.95
N SER A 209 -12.79 -11.42 3.69
CA SER A 209 -12.69 -10.89 5.06
C SER A 209 -12.05 -9.51 5.07
N VAL A 210 -12.45 -8.65 6.02
CA VAL A 210 -11.75 -7.38 6.28
C VAL A 210 -10.80 -7.61 7.43
N ILE A 211 -9.50 -7.47 7.17
CA ILE A 211 -8.44 -7.54 8.17
C ILE A 211 -7.39 -6.49 7.79
N GLU A 212 -7.10 -5.60 8.71
CA GLU A 212 -6.15 -4.51 8.52
C GLU A 212 -4.71 -5.02 8.34
N ASN A 213 -3.88 -4.27 7.64
CA ASN A 213 -2.45 -4.54 7.57
C ASN A 213 -1.82 -4.45 8.97
N LEU A 214 -0.75 -5.20 9.23
CA LEU A 214 -0.04 -5.07 10.49
C LEU A 214 0.62 -3.68 10.60
N PRO A 215 0.44 -2.99 11.73
CA PRO A 215 1.16 -1.76 12.02
C PRO A 215 2.66 -2.05 12.15
N PRO A 216 3.52 -1.03 12.13
CA PRO A 216 4.92 -1.19 12.50
C PRO A 216 5.03 -1.72 13.93
N THR A 217 6.11 -2.43 14.23
CA THR A 217 6.40 -2.86 15.60
C THR A 217 6.53 -1.62 16.48
N GLN A 218 5.69 -1.52 17.51
CA GLN A 218 5.67 -0.35 18.38
C GLN A 218 6.99 -0.21 19.14
N GLN A 219 7.70 0.88 18.91
CA GLN A 219 8.60 1.41 19.92
C GLN A 219 7.77 2.27 20.87
N GLN A 220 7.93 2.09 22.18
CA GLN A 220 7.32 3.00 23.15
C GLN A 220 7.91 4.38 22.97
N ILE A 221 7.17 5.27 22.30
CA ILE A 221 7.62 6.63 22.06
C ILE A 221 6.93 7.53 23.08
N SER A 222 7.75 8.21 23.89
CA SER A 222 7.30 9.29 24.74
C SER A 222 6.82 10.45 23.85
N LEU A 223 5.53 10.77 23.92
CA LEU A 223 4.98 11.93 23.22
C LEU A 223 5.67 13.19 23.75
N LYS A 224 6.32 13.94 22.88
CA LYS A 224 6.69 15.33 23.19
C LYS A 224 5.39 16.14 23.23
N THR A 225 5.02 16.60 24.41
CA THR A 225 3.83 17.47 24.63
C THR A 225 4.16 18.96 24.47
N GLU A 226 5.35 19.28 23.97
CA GLU A 226 5.75 20.67 23.76
C GLU A 226 4.92 21.30 22.64
N PHE A 227 4.20 22.36 22.99
CA PHE A 227 3.51 23.17 22.00
C PHE A 227 4.51 24.15 21.39
N HIS A 228 4.71 24.02 20.09
CA HIS A 228 5.48 24.96 19.32
C HIS A 228 4.58 26.14 18.90
N SER A 229 5.17 27.34 18.80
CA SER A 229 4.46 28.53 18.27
C SER A 229 4.08 28.40 16.78
N THR A 230 4.60 27.39 16.10
CA THR A 230 4.37 27.07 14.69
C THR A 230 3.88 25.63 14.58
N LEU A 231 2.78 25.40 13.88
CA LEU A 231 2.25 24.07 13.60
C LEU A 231 3.15 23.34 12.59
N ARG A 232 3.68 22.20 12.98
CA ARG A 232 4.54 21.36 12.14
C ARG A 232 3.70 20.31 11.45
N ILE A 233 3.58 20.42 10.14
CA ILE A 233 2.80 19.52 9.29
C ILE A 233 3.77 18.54 8.61
N GLY A 234 3.50 17.24 8.62
CA GLY A 234 4.31 16.25 7.94
C GLY A 234 3.58 15.58 6.78
N TYR A 235 4.23 15.53 5.62
CA TYR A 235 3.85 14.65 4.52
C TYR A 235 4.81 13.47 4.49
N PHE A 236 4.28 12.23 4.44
CA PHE A 236 5.07 11.00 4.42
C PHE A 236 4.62 10.08 3.29
N GLY A 237 5.53 9.70 2.42
CA GLY A 237 5.27 8.73 1.35
C GLY A 237 5.91 9.12 0.02
N GLN A 238 5.66 8.29 -0.98
CA GLN A 238 6.15 8.56 -2.33
C GLN A 238 5.55 9.85 -2.87
N VAL A 239 6.38 10.66 -3.54
CA VAL A 239 5.95 11.89 -4.19
C VAL A 239 5.64 11.61 -5.65
N ASN A 240 4.35 11.70 -5.99
CA ASN A 240 3.85 11.59 -7.33
C ASN A 240 2.50 12.33 -7.46
N GLU A 241 2.00 12.47 -8.68
CA GLU A 241 0.78 13.22 -8.97
C GLU A 241 -0.48 12.69 -8.23
N TRP A 242 -0.54 11.38 -7.95
CA TRP A 242 -1.70 10.76 -7.27
C TRP A 242 -1.74 11.04 -5.77
N LYS A 243 -0.58 11.36 -5.19
CA LYS A 243 -0.43 11.66 -3.75
C LYS A 243 -0.64 13.12 -3.42
N GLY A 244 -0.76 14.00 -4.43
CA GLY A 244 -1.23 15.38 -4.30
C GLY A 244 -0.36 16.29 -3.45
N LEU A 245 0.97 16.17 -3.53
CA LEU A 245 1.88 17.12 -2.86
C LEU A 245 1.65 18.55 -3.37
N ASP A 246 1.40 18.74 -4.65
CA ASP A 246 1.10 20.03 -5.25
C ASP A 246 -0.16 20.68 -4.65
N LEU A 247 -1.21 19.89 -4.36
CA LEU A 247 -2.41 20.39 -3.68
C LEU A 247 -2.12 20.81 -2.23
N ILE A 248 -1.25 20.07 -1.54
CA ILE A 248 -0.81 20.43 -0.19
C ILE A 248 -0.01 21.75 -0.23
N LEU A 249 0.92 21.89 -1.16
CA LEU A 249 1.72 23.13 -1.33
C LEU A 249 0.82 24.33 -1.63
N GLU A 250 -0.20 24.16 -2.47
CA GLU A 250 -1.18 25.23 -2.74
C GLU A 250 -1.96 25.61 -1.47
N ALA A 251 -2.39 24.60 -0.68
CA ALA A 251 -3.09 24.86 0.58
C ALA A 251 -2.18 25.57 1.61
N ILE A 252 -0.89 25.22 1.69
CA ILE A 252 0.11 25.90 2.50
C ILE A 252 0.23 27.38 2.08
N ALA A 253 0.38 27.63 0.77
CA ALA A 253 0.47 29.01 0.26
C ALA A 253 -0.77 29.85 0.62
N LYS A 254 -1.97 29.27 0.51
CA LYS A 254 -3.24 29.92 0.91
C LYS A 254 -3.31 30.20 2.42
N ALA A 255 -2.87 29.27 3.26
CA ALA A 255 -2.87 29.45 4.71
C ALA A 255 -1.87 30.51 5.16
N LEU A 256 -0.70 30.56 4.56
CA LEU A 256 0.32 31.61 4.81
C LEU A 256 -0.18 32.99 4.40
N GLY A 257 -0.97 33.10 3.32
CA GLY A 257 -1.63 34.36 2.92
C GLY A 257 -2.65 34.88 3.95
N GLN A 258 -2.99 34.10 4.97
CA GLN A 258 -3.82 34.47 6.13
C GLN A 258 -3.03 34.43 7.44
N ASP A 259 -1.73 34.66 7.39
CA ASP A 259 -0.79 34.75 8.52
C ASP A 259 -0.73 33.51 9.44
N ALA A 260 -1.10 32.34 8.91
CA ALA A 260 -0.99 31.10 9.66
C ALA A 260 0.46 30.74 9.97
N LYS A 261 0.76 30.44 11.23
CA LYS A 261 2.09 29.99 11.67
C LYS A 261 2.22 28.49 11.46
N ILE A 262 2.65 28.11 10.27
CA ILE A 262 2.77 26.72 9.85
C ILE A 262 4.10 26.45 9.16
N CYS A 263 4.59 25.22 9.23
CA CYS A 263 5.66 24.72 8.39
C CYS A 263 5.31 23.30 7.91
N LEU A 264 5.86 22.92 6.76
CA LEU A 264 5.65 21.60 6.13
C LEU A 264 6.98 20.88 5.98
N GLN A 265 7.05 19.66 6.49
CA GLN A 265 8.13 18.72 6.23
C GLN A 265 7.66 17.66 5.24
N VAL A 266 8.39 17.52 4.12
CA VAL A 266 8.07 16.55 3.06
C VAL A 266 9.07 15.41 3.14
N HIS A 267 8.61 14.24 3.60
CA HIS A 267 9.39 13.01 3.68
C HIS A 267 9.02 12.08 2.51
N GLY A 268 9.93 11.93 1.56
CA GLY A 268 9.74 11.11 0.35
C GLY A 268 10.46 11.63 -0.88
N ILE A 269 10.90 12.89 -0.84
CA ILE A 269 11.70 13.52 -1.89
C ILE A 269 12.64 14.55 -1.27
N ASP A 270 13.83 14.70 -1.84
CA ASP A 270 14.78 15.79 -1.60
C ASP A 270 14.78 16.80 -2.75
N ALA A 271 15.61 17.82 -2.63
CA ALA A 271 15.74 18.83 -3.66
C ALA A 271 16.28 18.28 -4.99
N ASP A 272 17.19 17.31 -4.93
CA ASP A 272 17.76 16.69 -6.12
C ASP A 272 16.72 15.86 -6.88
N GLY A 273 15.94 15.04 -6.16
CA GLY A 273 14.85 14.25 -6.77
C GLY A 273 13.75 15.13 -7.38
N LEU A 274 13.43 16.27 -6.73
CA LEU A 274 12.52 17.25 -7.31
C LEU A 274 13.10 17.83 -8.61
N ASN A 275 14.36 18.27 -8.59
CA ASN A 275 15.03 18.85 -9.75
C ASN A 275 15.14 17.85 -10.91
N GLU A 276 15.44 16.58 -10.65
CA GLU A 276 15.40 15.54 -11.68
C GLU A 276 14.05 15.42 -12.35
N GLY A 277 12.95 15.45 -11.58
CA GLY A 277 11.59 15.44 -12.10
C GLY A 277 11.30 16.64 -12.99
N VAL A 278 11.75 17.83 -12.59
CA VAL A 278 11.67 19.08 -13.36
C VAL A 278 12.46 18.98 -14.66
N GLN A 279 13.71 18.52 -14.61
CA GLN A 279 14.57 18.36 -15.80
C GLN A 279 14.00 17.37 -16.83
N ARG A 280 13.28 16.36 -16.38
CA ARG A 280 12.56 15.41 -17.24
C ARG A 280 11.28 16.00 -17.84
N GLY A 281 10.93 17.25 -17.55
CA GLY A 281 9.74 17.92 -18.06
C GLY A 281 8.41 17.40 -17.48
N ASN A 282 8.44 16.71 -16.33
CA ASN A 282 7.25 16.19 -15.70
C ASN A 282 6.41 17.34 -15.12
N LYS A 283 5.18 17.49 -15.62
CA LYS A 283 4.26 18.59 -15.28
C LYS A 283 3.96 18.70 -13.78
N PHE A 284 3.85 17.57 -13.08
CA PHE A 284 3.61 17.55 -11.64
C PHE A 284 4.78 18.17 -10.87
N TYR A 285 6.03 17.76 -11.17
CA TYR A 285 7.21 18.31 -10.52
C TYR A 285 7.46 19.77 -10.87
N LEU A 286 7.18 20.17 -12.11
CA LEU A 286 7.19 21.59 -12.54
C LEU A 286 6.20 22.43 -11.72
N ASN A 287 4.99 21.91 -11.47
CA ASN A 287 3.98 22.58 -10.64
C ASN A 287 4.44 22.66 -9.17
N CYS A 288 4.98 21.59 -8.61
CA CYS A 288 5.55 21.60 -7.25
C CYS A 288 6.66 22.63 -7.11
N ALA A 289 7.61 22.69 -8.06
CA ALA A 289 8.70 23.67 -8.03
C ALA A 289 8.19 25.11 -8.12
N ARG A 290 7.20 25.36 -9.00
CA ARG A 290 6.55 26.69 -9.11
C ARG A 290 5.89 27.10 -7.79
N LEU A 291 5.16 26.22 -7.14
CA LEU A 291 4.49 26.47 -5.86
C LEU A 291 5.51 26.71 -4.73
N LEU A 292 6.56 25.91 -4.67
CA LEU A 292 7.66 26.11 -3.71
C LEU A 292 8.33 27.49 -3.88
N GLY A 293 8.51 27.95 -5.13
CA GLY A 293 9.04 29.28 -5.42
C GLY A 293 8.14 30.44 -4.96
N GLN A 294 6.85 30.19 -4.71
CA GLN A 294 5.90 31.17 -4.19
C GLN A 294 5.81 31.18 -2.65
N ILE A 295 6.33 30.15 -2.01
CA ILE A 295 6.32 30.01 -0.56
C ILE A 295 7.61 30.57 0.01
N LYS A 296 7.52 31.27 1.13
CA LYS A 296 8.69 31.84 1.83
C LYS A 296 9.70 30.71 2.16
N ALA A 297 10.97 30.98 1.92
CA ALA A 297 12.06 30.06 2.25
C ALA A 297 12.02 29.61 3.73
N GLY A 298 12.27 28.34 3.98
CA GLY A 298 12.27 27.76 5.33
C GLY A 298 10.87 27.32 5.85
N VAL A 299 9.79 27.61 5.12
CA VAL A 299 8.45 27.13 5.50
C VAL A 299 8.22 25.68 5.04
N VAL A 300 8.78 25.30 3.89
CA VAL A 300 8.72 23.93 3.37
C VAL A 300 10.11 23.34 3.35
N GLU A 301 10.29 22.18 3.97
CA GLU A 301 11.54 21.44 4.01
C GLU A 301 11.38 20.09 3.31
N LEU A 302 12.21 19.82 2.30
CA LEU A 302 12.29 18.53 1.62
C LEU A 302 13.29 17.63 2.35
N LYS A 303 12.79 16.63 3.10
CA LYS A 303 13.59 15.79 4.02
C LYS A 303 14.14 14.52 3.35
N GLY A 304 13.94 14.34 2.06
CA GLY A 304 14.37 13.14 1.34
C GLY A 304 13.58 11.88 1.65
N SER A 305 13.93 10.80 1.00
CA SER A 305 13.40 9.46 1.31
C SER A 305 13.91 8.98 2.67
N TYR A 306 13.21 8.02 3.27
CA TYR A 306 13.55 7.49 4.60
C TYR A 306 13.44 5.97 4.67
N HIS A 307 14.15 5.40 5.62
CA HIS A 307 14.04 3.98 5.97
C HIS A 307 12.98 3.78 7.07
N GLU A 308 12.37 2.59 7.13
CA GLU A 308 11.37 2.26 8.17
C GLU A 308 11.92 2.50 9.60
N THR A 309 13.21 2.28 9.80
CA THR A 309 13.90 2.52 11.09
C THR A 309 13.99 3.99 11.49
N GLU A 310 13.92 4.92 10.53
CA GLU A 310 13.96 6.37 10.77
C GLU A 310 12.56 6.97 10.98
N LEU A 311 11.52 6.21 10.63
CA LEU A 311 10.14 6.70 10.62
C LEU A 311 9.73 7.28 11.98
N SER A 312 10.03 6.57 13.06
CA SER A 312 9.66 7.00 14.42
C SER A 312 10.27 8.33 14.80
N GLU A 313 11.56 8.54 14.49
CA GLU A 313 12.26 9.79 14.76
C GLU A 313 11.64 10.94 13.95
N ARG A 314 11.42 10.72 12.66
CA ARG A 314 10.84 11.73 11.77
C ARG A 314 9.40 12.11 12.13
N LEU A 315 8.60 11.16 12.62
CA LEU A 315 7.24 11.43 13.10
C LEU A 315 7.19 12.24 14.40
N LEU A 316 8.25 12.21 15.23
CA LEU A 316 8.33 13.03 16.45
C LEU A 316 8.50 14.54 16.16
N ASP A 317 8.94 14.89 14.97
CA ASP A 317 9.18 16.28 14.59
C ASP A 317 7.96 16.97 13.97
N VAL A 318 6.82 16.28 13.89
CA VAL A 318 5.58 16.83 13.34
C VAL A 318 4.43 16.78 14.35
N ASP A 319 3.45 17.67 14.17
CA ASP A 319 2.27 17.77 15.05
C ASP A 319 1.06 17.10 14.43
N VAL A 320 0.96 17.10 13.09
CA VAL A 320 -0.10 16.48 12.32
C VAL A 320 0.46 15.91 11.02
N LEU A 321 -0.11 14.80 10.55
CA LEU A 321 0.22 14.24 9.25
C LEU A 321 -0.82 14.69 8.23
N VAL A 322 -0.39 15.05 7.01
CA VAL A 322 -1.27 15.42 5.91
C VAL A 322 -1.14 14.47 4.73
N MET A 323 -2.27 14.12 4.13
CA MET A 323 -2.38 13.39 2.87
C MET A 323 -3.13 14.24 1.85
N GLY A 324 -2.64 14.27 0.60
CA GLY A 324 -3.27 15.00 -0.51
C GLY A 324 -3.84 14.09 -1.60
N SER A 325 -3.91 12.77 -1.37
CA SER A 325 -4.25 11.77 -2.39
C SER A 325 -5.57 12.06 -3.13
N ILE A 326 -5.51 12.02 -4.45
CA ILE A 326 -6.66 12.28 -5.34
C ILE A 326 -7.31 10.99 -5.88
N TRP A 327 -6.83 9.84 -5.47
CA TRP A 327 -7.31 8.52 -5.89
C TRP A 327 -7.82 7.70 -4.70
N TYR A 328 -8.49 6.60 -4.97
CA TYR A 328 -8.97 5.69 -3.93
C TYR A 328 -7.81 4.93 -3.28
N GLU A 329 -7.23 5.52 -2.23
CA GLU A 329 -6.32 4.76 -1.36
C GLU A 329 -7.09 3.60 -0.73
N ASN A 330 -6.44 2.44 -0.68
CA ASN A 330 -7.04 1.26 -0.06
C ASN A 330 -6.95 1.32 1.47
N SER A 331 -5.74 1.24 1.97
CA SER A 331 -5.42 1.25 3.40
C SER A 331 -4.03 1.85 3.57
N PRO A 332 -3.91 3.19 3.50
CA PRO A 332 -2.61 3.84 3.59
C PRO A 332 -1.93 3.51 4.91
N MET A 333 -0.78 2.85 4.86
CA MET A 333 -0.05 2.43 6.05
C MET A 333 0.42 3.62 6.88
N VAL A 334 0.68 4.75 6.23
CA VAL A 334 1.10 6.00 6.89
C VAL A 334 0.07 6.51 7.92
N ILE A 335 -1.23 6.23 7.73
CA ILE A 335 -2.27 6.55 8.73
C ILE A 335 -2.08 5.70 9.99
N GLN A 336 -1.83 4.41 9.83
CA GLN A 336 -1.55 3.52 10.96
C GLN A 336 -0.27 3.91 11.67
N GLU A 337 0.77 4.22 10.89
CA GLU A 337 2.06 4.69 11.38
C GLU A 337 1.91 5.98 12.20
N ALA A 338 1.13 6.95 11.70
CA ALA A 338 0.80 8.16 12.42
C ALA A 338 0.06 7.86 13.74
N PHE A 339 -0.97 7.02 13.71
CA PHE A 339 -1.74 6.68 14.91
C PHE A 339 -0.91 5.92 15.95
N CYS A 340 -0.02 5.02 15.53
CA CYS A 340 0.92 4.37 16.44
C CYS A 340 1.83 5.37 17.18
N HIS A 341 2.05 6.55 16.60
CA HIS A 341 2.83 7.64 17.18
C HIS A 341 1.96 8.74 17.80
N GLY A 342 0.66 8.53 17.90
CA GLY A 342 -0.28 9.50 18.46
C GLY A 342 -0.45 10.77 17.61
N LEU A 343 -0.14 10.70 16.32
CA LEU A 343 -0.29 11.82 15.39
C LEU A 343 -1.66 11.79 14.71
N PRO A 344 -2.45 12.87 14.79
CA PRO A 344 -3.67 13.00 14.02
C PRO A 344 -3.38 13.17 12.53
N VAL A 345 -4.33 12.76 11.69
CA VAL A 345 -4.18 12.77 10.25
C VAL A 345 -5.23 13.66 9.58
N LEU A 346 -4.77 14.53 8.69
CA LEU A 346 -5.61 15.27 7.76
C LEU A 346 -5.62 14.52 6.43
N ALA A 347 -6.78 14.10 5.95
CA ALA A 347 -6.86 13.38 4.69
C ALA A 347 -8.14 13.70 3.89
N PRO A 348 -8.12 13.48 2.57
CA PRO A 348 -9.32 13.56 1.76
C PRO A 348 -10.38 12.56 2.24
N LYS A 349 -11.65 12.95 2.20
CA LYS A 349 -12.81 12.09 2.47
C LYS A 349 -13.01 11.12 1.31
N LEU A 350 -12.06 10.20 1.11
CA LEU A 350 -11.97 9.37 -0.08
C LEU A 350 -11.46 7.97 0.24
N GLY A 351 -12.11 6.93 -0.31
CA GLY A 351 -11.66 5.55 -0.23
C GLY A 351 -11.40 5.06 1.19
N GLY A 352 -10.35 4.27 1.38
CA GLY A 352 -9.94 3.75 2.68
C GLY A 352 -9.43 4.81 3.67
N MET A 353 -9.08 6.02 3.20
CA MET A 353 -8.70 7.13 4.10
C MET A 353 -9.90 7.57 4.95
N ALA A 354 -11.05 7.77 4.30
CA ALA A 354 -12.29 8.20 4.99
C ALA A 354 -12.79 7.18 6.03
N GLU A 355 -12.46 5.91 5.84
CA GLU A 355 -12.85 4.82 6.74
C GLU A 355 -12.00 4.78 8.02
N LYS A 356 -10.74 5.22 7.93
CA LYS A 356 -9.79 5.16 9.05
C LYS A 356 -9.83 6.38 9.96
N ILE A 357 -10.32 7.49 9.45
CA ILE A 357 -10.29 8.76 10.16
C ILE A 357 -11.69 9.10 10.65
N ASN A 358 -11.84 9.14 11.96
CA ASN A 358 -13.02 9.68 12.62
C ASN A 358 -12.86 11.21 12.73
N HIS A 359 -13.58 11.94 11.87
CA HIS A 359 -13.51 13.40 11.78
C HIS A 359 -13.75 14.05 13.16
N ASN A 360 -12.94 15.04 13.50
CA ASN A 360 -12.91 15.72 14.81
C ASN A 360 -12.54 14.82 16.01
N GLN A 361 -12.08 13.59 15.76
CA GLN A 361 -11.55 12.72 16.82
C GLN A 361 -10.07 12.45 16.60
N ASN A 362 -9.71 11.47 15.76
CA ASN A 362 -8.33 11.11 15.51
C ASN A 362 -7.71 11.79 14.27
N GLY A 363 -8.43 12.73 13.66
CA GLY A 363 -8.00 13.49 12.51
C GLY A 363 -9.12 14.33 11.91
N LEU A 364 -8.83 14.96 10.78
CA LEU A 364 -9.77 15.81 10.05
C LEU A 364 -9.88 15.36 8.60
N LEU A 365 -11.12 15.27 8.11
CA LEU A 365 -11.42 14.94 6.72
C LEU A 365 -11.81 16.20 5.95
N TYR A 366 -11.38 16.29 4.71
CA TYR A 366 -11.74 17.37 3.79
C TYR A 366 -12.13 16.79 2.41
N GLU A 367 -12.84 17.57 1.61
CA GLU A 367 -13.22 17.14 0.24
C GLU A 367 -11.98 17.04 -0.65
N ALA A 368 -11.85 15.93 -1.37
CA ALA A 368 -10.68 15.66 -2.22
C ALA A 368 -10.43 16.81 -3.21
N ALA A 369 -9.16 17.13 -3.44
CA ALA A 369 -8.68 18.23 -4.27
C ALA A 369 -9.15 19.64 -3.86
N ASN A 370 -9.81 19.80 -2.71
CA ASN A 370 -10.23 21.12 -2.21
C ASN A 370 -9.11 21.78 -1.37
N THR A 371 -8.20 22.48 -2.04
CA THR A 371 -7.07 23.13 -1.41
C THR A 371 -7.47 24.26 -0.46
N SER A 372 -8.64 24.90 -0.68
CA SER A 372 -9.16 25.94 0.21
C SER A 372 -9.69 25.36 1.52
N ALA A 373 -10.41 24.22 1.47
CA ALA A 373 -10.83 23.50 2.67
C ALA A 373 -9.63 23.01 3.47
N LEU A 374 -8.58 22.48 2.81
CA LEU A 374 -7.36 22.04 3.47
C LEU A 374 -6.62 23.23 4.12
N ALA A 375 -6.54 24.39 3.45
CA ALA A 375 -5.94 25.60 4.01
C ALA A 375 -6.69 26.05 5.28
N SER A 376 -8.03 26.04 5.26
CA SER A 376 -8.84 26.37 6.45
C SER A 376 -8.56 25.45 7.63
N LEU A 377 -8.33 24.15 7.39
CA LEU A 377 -7.95 23.20 8.44
C LEU A 377 -6.55 23.51 9.00
N PHE A 378 -5.59 23.90 8.16
CA PHE A 378 -4.26 24.31 8.62
C PHE A 378 -4.33 25.54 9.52
N ILE A 379 -5.14 26.53 9.14
CA ILE A 379 -5.37 27.75 9.94
C ILE A 379 -6.03 27.38 11.28
N GLN A 380 -7.09 26.57 11.25
CA GLN A 380 -7.78 26.11 12.46
C GLN A 380 -6.81 25.44 13.45
N LEU A 381 -5.98 24.51 12.98
CA LEU A 381 -5.02 23.80 13.82
C LEU A 381 -3.88 24.69 14.32
N ALA A 382 -3.42 25.66 13.50
CA ALA A 382 -2.41 26.63 13.90
C ALA A 382 -2.92 27.60 14.98
N THR A 383 -4.22 27.88 15.01
CA THR A 383 -4.84 28.83 15.97
C THR A 383 -5.47 28.15 17.18
N ASP A 384 -5.67 26.83 17.15
CA ASP A 384 -6.25 26.06 18.25
C ASP A 384 -5.35 24.89 18.73
N PRO A 385 -4.37 25.16 19.58
CA PRO A 385 -3.51 24.12 20.16
C PRO A 385 -4.27 23.09 21.00
N LYS A 386 -5.43 23.44 21.58
CA LYS A 386 -6.25 22.51 22.36
C LYS A 386 -6.88 21.45 21.46
N LEU A 387 -7.33 21.86 20.29
CA LEU A 387 -7.84 20.92 19.28
C LEU A 387 -6.72 19.91 18.87
N VAL A 388 -5.51 20.41 18.60
CA VAL A 388 -4.37 19.55 18.25
C VAL A 388 -4.09 18.52 19.36
N ALA A 389 -4.07 18.95 20.63
CA ALA A 389 -3.87 18.07 21.79
C ALA A 389 -4.98 17.01 21.89
N THR A 390 -6.22 17.39 21.71
CA THR A 390 -7.36 16.46 21.73
C THR A 390 -7.27 15.42 20.61
N LEU A 391 -6.96 15.87 19.39
CA LEU A 391 -6.78 14.98 18.25
C LEU A 391 -5.60 14.00 18.47
N LYS A 392 -4.47 14.46 19.02
CA LYS A 392 -3.31 13.61 19.37
C LYS A 392 -3.68 12.51 20.36
N GLU A 393 -4.44 12.82 21.41
CA GLU A 393 -4.86 11.83 22.41
C GLU A 393 -5.77 10.75 21.78
N HIS A 394 -6.72 11.15 20.93
CA HIS A 394 -7.59 10.20 20.25
C HIS A 394 -6.85 9.38 19.18
N ALA A 395 -5.90 9.98 18.45
CA ALA A 395 -5.04 9.26 17.50
C ALA A 395 -4.22 8.19 18.22
N ARG A 396 -3.66 8.50 19.41
CA ARG A 396 -2.95 7.53 20.24
C ARG A 396 -3.84 6.34 20.64
N LYS A 397 -5.09 6.60 21.05
CA LYS A 397 -6.06 5.53 21.37
C LYS A 397 -6.39 4.68 20.15
N ALA A 398 -6.52 5.28 18.97
CA ALA A 398 -6.71 4.56 17.73
C ALA A 398 -5.51 3.66 17.40
N GLY A 399 -4.28 4.14 17.58
CA GLY A 399 -3.05 3.37 17.37
C GLY A 399 -2.96 2.13 18.26
N LEU A 400 -3.36 2.22 19.52
CA LEU A 400 -3.42 1.06 20.42
C LEU A 400 -4.37 -0.03 19.93
N GLY A 401 -5.44 0.33 19.22
CA GLY A 401 -6.39 -0.62 18.64
C GLY A 401 -5.84 -1.46 17.48
N LEU A 402 -4.78 -1.01 16.82
CA LEU A 402 -4.24 -1.66 15.61
C LEU A 402 -3.55 -3.00 15.88
N HIS A 403 -3.11 -3.26 17.11
CA HIS A 403 -2.49 -4.55 17.49
C HIS A 403 -3.41 -5.75 17.31
N ARG A 404 -4.73 -5.53 17.25
CA ARG A 404 -5.71 -6.59 16.99
C ARG A 404 -5.55 -7.24 15.62
N ALA A 405 -4.91 -6.56 14.66
CA ALA A 405 -4.72 -7.09 13.31
C ALA A 405 -3.94 -8.41 13.30
N ALA A 406 -2.91 -8.56 14.14
CA ALA A 406 -2.14 -9.80 14.25
C ALA A 406 -3.03 -10.98 14.67
N THR A 407 -3.77 -10.83 15.78
CA THR A 407 -4.70 -11.85 16.26
C THR A 407 -5.82 -12.16 15.26
N GLN A 408 -6.26 -11.16 14.48
CA GLN A 408 -7.25 -11.38 13.43
C GLN A 408 -6.67 -12.25 12.31
N HIS A 409 -5.42 -12.03 11.89
CA HIS A 409 -4.73 -12.87 10.91
C HIS A 409 -4.54 -14.31 11.44
N GLU A 410 -4.14 -14.48 12.69
CA GLU A 410 -4.01 -15.82 13.31
C GLU A 410 -5.32 -16.59 13.27
N ARG A 411 -6.40 -15.97 13.75
CA ARG A 411 -7.75 -16.58 13.73
C ARG A 411 -8.23 -16.88 12.31
N PHE A 412 -7.92 -16.02 11.39
CA PHE A 412 -8.26 -16.20 9.98
C PHE A 412 -7.51 -17.39 9.38
N TYR A 413 -6.20 -17.53 9.61
CA TYR A 413 -5.41 -18.65 9.13
C TYR A 413 -5.89 -19.99 9.75
N ALA A 414 -6.13 -20.01 11.06
CA ALA A 414 -6.68 -21.17 11.72
C ALA A 414 -8.01 -21.62 11.08
N ARG A 415 -8.92 -20.68 10.81
CA ARG A 415 -10.19 -20.96 10.13
C ARG A 415 -9.97 -21.54 8.73
N CYS A 416 -9.10 -20.92 7.91
CA CYS A 416 -8.79 -21.39 6.55
C CYS A 416 -8.29 -22.84 6.53
N LEU A 417 -7.45 -23.22 7.52
CA LEU A 417 -6.90 -24.56 7.62
C LEU A 417 -7.92 -25.59 8.15
N HIS A 418 -8.86 -25.17 8.99
CA HIS A 418 -9.93 -26.05 9.52
C HIS A 418 -11.08 -26.28 8.53
N GLU A 419 -11.28 -25.42 7.54
CA GLU A 419 -12.28 -25.65 6.51
C GLU A 419 -11.89 -26.88 5.68
N LYS A 420 -12.60 -28.00 5.93
CA LYS A 420 -12.43 -29.24 5.15
C LYS A 420 -12.58 -28.91 3.67
N SER A 421 -11.68 -29.41 2.85
CA SER A 421 -11.77 -29.34 1.40
C SER A 421 -13.12 -29.95 0.95
N THR A 422 -14.12 -29.13 0.73
CA THR A 422 -15.42 -29.53 0.17
C THR A 422 -15.33 -29.91 -1.31
N LYS A 423 -14.11 -30.00 -1.85
CA LYS A 423 -13.85 -30.43 -3.22
C LYS A 423 -13.52 -31.92 -3.31
N LYS A 424 -14.42 -32.80 -2.85
CA LYS A 424 -14.50 -34.20 -3.30
C LYS A 424 -15.94 -34.52 -3.56
N LYS A 425 -16.47 -34.12 -4.72
CA LYS A 425 -17.57 -34.79 -5.46
C LYS A 425 -18.00 -33.85 -6.58
N ASN A 426 -17.37 -33.96 -7.70
CA ASN A 426 -17.89 -33.75 -9.05
C ASN A 426 -16.68 -33.73 -10.01
N LEU A 427 -16.18 -34.90 -10.33
CA LEU A 427 -15.53 -35.31 -11.56
C LEU A 427 -16.38 -36.38 -12.14
#